data_886668018751aa7b3c2a1efb0b4e055b
#
_entry.id   886668018751aa7b3c2a1efb0b4e055b
#
_cell.length_a   1.000
_cell.length_b   1.000
_cell.length_c   1.000
_cell.angle_alpha   90.00
_cell.angle_beta   90.00
_cell.angle_gamma   90.00
#
_symmetry.space_group_name_H-M   'P 1'
#
loop_
_entity.id
_entity.type
_entity.pdbx_description
1 polymer ?
#
loop_
_entity_poly.entity_id
_entity_poly.type
_entity_poly.pdbx_seq_one_letter_code
_entity_poly.pdbx_strand_id
1 'polypeptide(L)'
;MRRLLPTLALLVVAGLDAATETFEFDPNHSSVTFSVRHFLAPVPGQFAKVTGRIEVDSADFTRNTVTATVEPGSVSTLNEKRDAHLRTGDFFDVASHPTATFRSRSWQPSGDGTYAVTGDLTLHGVTRELVVPVRYLGRTEGNRGAVLTGWQAAFTINRSWFGIGKPERSIGDEVSLIVNVEARLLPPPPPQAR
;
A
#
# COMPACT_ATOMS: atom_id res chain seq x y z
N MET A 1 66.21 18.80 -23.01
CA MET A 1 65.33 17.65 -22.68
C MET A 1 64.13 18.17 -21.88
N ARG A 2 62.97 18.37 -22.55
CA ARG A 2 61.70 18.83 -21.94
C ARG A 2 60.90 17.60 -21.48
N ARG A 3 60.71 17.47 -20.16
CA ARG A 3 59.85 16.40 -19.59
C ARG A 3 58.41 16.83 -19.72
N LEU A 4 57.62 16.12 -20.51
CA LEU A 4 56.17 16.20 -20.58
C LEU A 4 55.58 15.46 -19.36
N LEU A 5 54.88 16.17 -18.48
CA LEU A 5 54.07 15.58 -17.43
C LEU A 5 52.75 15.16 -18.02
N PRO A 6 52.27 13.93 -17.76
CA PRO A 6 50.93 13.55 -18.21
C PRO A 6 49.86 14.20 -17.31
N THR A 7 48.97 14.95 -17.93
CA THR A 7 47.79 15.50 -17.26
C THR A 7 46.75 14.36 -17.06
N LEU A 8 46.60 13.96 -15.80
CA LEU A 8 45.57 12.97 -15.41
C LEU A 8 44.19 13.67 -15.44
N ALA A 9 43.39 13.39 -16.47
CA ALA A 9 42.02 13.86 -16.54
C ALA A 9 41.16 13.03 -15.58
N LEU A 10 40.69 13.66 -14.50
CA LEU A 10 39.76 13.09 -13.55
C LEU A 10 38.37 13.08 -14.21
N LEU A 11 37.92 11.90 -14.64
CA LEU A 11 36.56 11.70 -15.16
C LEU A 11 35.60 11.75 -13.96
N VAL A 12 34.92 12.88 -13.76
CA VAL A 12 33.81 12.97 -12.82
C VAL A 12 32.60 12.27 -13.47
N VAL A 13 32.36 11.02 -13.10
CA VAL A 13 31.09 10.33 -13.41
C VAL A 13 30.04 10.97 -12.52
N ALA A 14 29.27 11.91 -13.09
CA ALA A 14 28.04 12.38 -12.45
C ALA A 14 27.09 11.18 -12.42
N GLY A 15 26.88 10.60 -11.25
CA GLY A 15 25.83 9.62 -11.03
C GLY A 15 24.50 10.30 -11.38
N LEU A 16 23.81 9.78 -12.40
CA LEU A 16 22.41 10.10 -12.62
C LEU A 16 21.64 9.50 -11.43
N ASP A 17 21.39 10.31 -10.40
CA ASP A 17 20.42 9.96 -9.39
C ASP A 17 19.09 9.74 -10.13
N ALA A 18 18.61 8.50 -10.16
CA ALA A 18 17.30 8.21 -10.68
C ALA A 18 16.29 8.99 -9.83
N ALA A 19 15.55 9.90 -10.46
CA ALA A 19 14.57 10.70 -9.75
C ALA A 19 13.48 9.78 -9.20
N THR A 20 13.19 9.93 -7.92
CA THR A 20 12.04 9.26 -7.29
C THR A 20 10.76 9.76 -7.95
N GLU A 21 9.94 8.84 -8.45
CA GLU A 21 8.67 9.12 -9.10
C GLU A 21 7.53 8.91 -8.11
N THR A 22 6.59 9.85 -8.05
CA THR A 22 5.41 9.73 -7.19
C THR A 22 4.20 9.27 -8.00
N PHE A 23 3.60 8.17 -7.57
CA PHE A 23 2.37 7.62 -8.13
C PHE A 23 1.22 7.77 -7.12
N GLU A 24 0.07 8.22 -7.58
CA GLU A 24 -1.16 8.28 -6.80
C GLU A 24 -2.08 7.12 -7.16
N PHE A 25 -2.69 6.48 -6.17
CA PHE A 25 -3.61 5.37 -6.40
C PHE A 25 -4.79 5.82 -7.23
N ASP A 26 -5.11 5.07 -8.28
CA ASP A 26 -6.36 5.25 -9.02
C ASP A 26 -7.50 4.61 -8.22
N PRO A 27 -8.47 5.40 -7.71
CA PRO A 27 -9.53 4.88 -6.87
C PRO A 27 -10.51 3.97 -7.62
N ASN A 28 -10.56 4.03 -8.95
CA ASN A 28 -11.42 3.17 -9.76
C ASN A 28 -10.81 1.80 -10.05
N HIS A 29 -9.47 1.70 -9.96
CA HIS A 29 -8.72 0.49 -10.28
C HIS A 29 -7.91 -0.04 -9.09
N SER A 30 -8.09 0.54 -7.90
CA SER A 30 -7.51 0.05 -6.66
C SER A 30 -8.59 -0.51 -5.74
N SER A 31 -8.27 -1.58 -5.01
CA SER A 31 -9.23 -2.25 -4.13
C SER A 31 -8.56 -2.89 -2.93
N VAL A 32 -9.27 -2.93 -1.81
CA VAL A 32 -8.96 -3.76 -0.65
C VAL A 32 -10.13 -4.70 -0.43
N THR A 33 -9.91 -5.99 -0.66
CA THR A 33 -10.88 -7.05 -0.39
C THR A 33 -10.44 -7.86 0.82
N PHE A 34 -11.41 -8.43 1.52
CA PHE A 34 -11.14 -9.28 2.67
C PHE A 34 -12.05 -10.52 2.67
N SER A 35 -11.65 -11.52 3.43
CA SER A 35 -12.45 -12.70 3.71
C SER A 35 -12.28 -13.11 5.17
N VAL A 36 -13.38 -13.37 5.85
CA VAL A 36 -13.41 -13.85 7.24
C VAL A 36 -14.33 -15.05 7.35
N ARG A 37 -13.93 -16.07 8.11
CA ARG A 37 -14.78 -17.26 8.34
C ARG A 37 -15.98 -16.89 9.22
N HIS A 38 -17.19 -17.27 8.78
CA HIS A 38 -18.39 -17.26 9.59
C HIS A 38 -18.87 -18.71 9.77
N PHE A 39 -18.84 -19.23 10.98
CA PHE A 39 -18.98 -20.64 11.32
C PHE A 39 -18.08 -21.54 10.46
N LEU A 40 -18.55 -21.95 9.28
CA LEU A 40 -17.88 -22.92 8.39
C LEU A 40 -17.37 -22.28 7.09
N ALA A 41 -18.08 -21.27 6.58
CA ALA A 41 -17.79 -20.70 5.27
C ALA A 41 -17.13 -19.31 5.38
N PRO A 42 -16.24 -18.95 4.45
CA PRO A 42 -15.72 -17.60 4.35
C PRO A 42 -16.77 -16.63 3.84
N VAL A 43 -16.85 -15.45 4.44
CA VAL A 43 -17.67 -14.33 4.02
C VAL A 43 -16.74 -13.27 3.41
N PRO A 44 -16.87 -12.98 2.12
CA PRO A 44 -16.08 -11.94 1.48
C PRO A 44 -16.67 -10.54 1.75
N GLY A 45 -15.80 -9.54 1.67
CA GLY A 45 -16.16 -8.15 1.68
C GLY A 45 -15.07 -7.30 1.03
N GLN A 46 -15.36 -6.01 0.88
CA GLN A 46 -14.43 -5.05 0.33
C GLN A 46 -14.62 -3.68 0.98
N PHE A 47 -13.59 -2.84 0.85
CA PHE A 47 -13.66 -1.42 1.14
C PHE A 47 -13.64 -0.67 -0.20
N ALA A 48 -14.65 0.15 -0.44
CA ALA A 48 -14.83 0.86 -1.71
C ALA A 48 -13.97 2.13 -1.82
N LYS A 49 -13.49 2.67 -0.68
CA LYS A 49 -12.70 3.90 -0.65
C LYS A 49 -11.29 3.62 -0.16
N VAL A 50 -10.38 3.61 -1.12
CA VAL A 50 -8.95 3.38 -0.93
C VAL A 50 -8.21 4.51 -1.65
N THR A 51 -7.30 5.17 -0.95
CA THR A 51 -6.42 6.21 -1.49
C THR A 51 -5.00 5.98 -1.03
N GLY A 52 -4.03 6.55 -1.73
CA GLY A 52 -2.64 6.39 -1.33
C GLY A 52 -1.67 6.96 -2.34
N ARG A 53 -0.41 6.92 -1.96
CA ARG A 53 0.73 7.28 -2.81
C ARG A 53 1.85 6.27 -2.63
N ILE A 54 2.56 6.03 -3.70
CA ILE A 54 3.79 5.26 -3.69
C ILE A 54 4.88 6.10 -4.36
N GLU A 55 5.99 6.25 -3.68
CA GLU A 55 7.22 6.84 -4.22
C GLU A 55 8.09 5.69 -4.71
N VAL A 56 8.46 5.72 -5.97
CA VAL A 56 9.20 4.66 -6.63
C VAL A 56 10.56 5.19 -7.06
N ASP A 57 11.62 4.60 -6.53
CA ASP A 57 12.97 4.72 -7.03
C ASP A 57 13.21 3.56 -8.00
N SER A 58 13.19 3.83 -9.30
CA SER A 58 13.32 2.79 -10.33
C SER A 58 14.72 2.15 -10.39
N ALA A 59 15.73 2.78 -9.80
CA ALA A 59 17.07 2.24 -9.69
C ALA A 59 17.25 1.34 -8.46
N ASP A 60 16.50 1.62 -7.38
CA ASP A 60 16.60 0.87 -6.12
C ASP A 60 15.25 0.81 -5.41
N PHE A 61 14.49 -0.25 -5.62
CA PHE A 61 13.17 -0.44 -5.00
C PHE A 61 13.22 -0.58 -3.47
N THR A 62 14.40 -0.75 -2.86
CA THR A 62 14.53 -0.73 -1.39
C THR A 62 14.28 0.66 -0.81
N ARG A 63 14.35 1.69 -1.65
CA ARG A 63 14.07 3.10 -1.30
C ARG A 63 12.62 3.50 -1.50
N ASN A 64 11.78 2.60 -2.03
CA ASN A 64 10.37 2.88 -2.22
C ASN A 64 9.68 3.19 -0.89
N THR A 65 8.67 4.04 -0.95
CA THR A 65 7.76 4.29 0.17
C THR A 65 6.32 4.18 -0.28
N VAL A 66 5.44 3.74 0.61
CA VAL A 66 3.99 3.74 0.38
C VAL A 66 3.25 4.27 1.60
N THR A 67 2.26 5.11 1.33
CA THR A 67 1.23 5.49 2.28
C THR A 67 -0.13 5.17 1.68
N ALA A 68 -0.96 4.45 2.43
CA ALA A 68 -2.30 4.09 2.00
C ALA A 68 -3.31 4.43 3.10
N THR A 69 -4.51 4.83 2.68
CA THR A 69 -5.64 5.12 3.56
C THR A 69 -6.87 4.41 3.03
N VAL A 70 -7.57 3.74 3.93
CA VAL A 70 -8.86 3.09 3.68
C VAL A 70 -9.89 3.72 4.59
N GLU A 71 -11.09 3.99 4.08
CA GLU A 71 -12.23 4.38 4.90
C GLU A 71 -13.02 3.12 5.31
N PRO A 72 -12.97 2.65 6.59
CA PRO A 72 -13.73 1.47 7.03
C PRO A 72 -15.24 1.64 6.85
N GLY A 73 -15.75 2.85 6.88
CA GLY A 73 -17.15 3.17 6.60
C GLY A 73 -17.62 2.80 5.19
N SER A 74 -16.68 2.60 4.25
CA SER A 74 -16.96 2.17 2.87
C SER A 74 -17.10 0.64 2.73
N VAL A 75 -17.14 -0.10 3.83
CA VAL A 75 -17.29 -1.56 3.85
C VAL A 75 -18.55 -2.00 3.13
N SER A 76 -18.41 -3.01 2.27
CA SER A 76 -19.50 -3.70 1.59
C SER A 76 -19.24 -5.20 1.60
N THR A 77 -20.23 -5.94 2.09
CA THR A 77 -20.27 -7.40 2.05
C THR A 77 -21.47 -7.90 1.24
N LEU A 78 -22.08 -7.00 0.44
CA LEU A 78 -23.32 -7.24 -0.31
C LEU A 78 -24.53 -7.58 0.58
N ASN A 79 -24.51 -7.09 1.83
CA ASN A 79 -25.60 -7.24 2.79
C ASN A 79 -25.67 -5.98 3.66
N GLU A 80 -26.65 -5.12 3.36
CA GLU A 80 -26.78 -3.80 4.00
C GLU A 80 -26.90 -3.87 5.53
N LYS A 81 -27.62 -4.85 6.06
CA LYS A 81 -27.78 -5.02 7.51
C LYS A 81 -26.45 -5.37 8.18
N ARG A 82 -25.67 -6.25 7.57
CA ARG A 82 -24.34 -6.60 8.07
C ARG A 82 -23.37 -5.42 7.93
N ASP A 83 -23.40 -4.74 6.80
CA ASP A 83 -22.55 -3.58 6.55
C ASP A 83 -22.85 -2.44 7.54
N ALA A 84 -24.12 -2.20 7.86
CA ALA A 84 -24.53 -1.27 8.90
C ALA A 84 -23.96 -1.66 10.29
N HIS A 85 -24.04 -2.95 10.65
CA HIS A 85 -23.51 -3.46 11.92
C HIS A 85 -21.96 -3.38 11.96
N LEU A 86 -21.28 -3.70 10.86
CA LEU A 86 -19.82 -3.57 10.77
C LEU A 86 -19.32 -2.14 11.01
N ARG A 87 -20.14 -1.12 10.74
CA ARG A 87 -19.79 0.29 10.97
C ARG A 87 -19.93 0.73 12.43
N THR A 88 -20.63 -0.03 13.26
CA THR A 88 -20.88 0.32 14.68
C THR A 88 -19.66 0.07 15.57
N GLY A 89 -19.75 0.52 16.83
CA GLY A 89 -18.74 0.28 17.86
C GLY A 89 -18.52 -1.19 18.23
N ASP A 90 -19.39 -2.10 17.75
CA ASP A 90 -19.16 -3.53 17.90
C ASP A 90 -18.02 -4.04 16.99
N PHE A 91 -17.70 -3.31 15.91
CA PHE A 91 -16.67 -3.68 14.93
C PHE A 91 -15.74 -2.53 14.59
N PHE A 92 -15.97 -1.79 13.50
CA PHE A 92 -15.04 -0.77 13.02
C PHE A 92 -15.14 0.56 13.78
N ASP A 93 -16.22 0.82 14.47
CA ASP A 93 -16.49 2.11 15.15
C ASP A 93 -16.11 3.31 14.28
N VAL A 94 -16.71 3.39 13.10
CA VAL A 94 -16.32 4.37 12.09
C VAL A 94 -16.53 5.82 12.51
N ALA A 95 -17.32 6.05 13.55
CA ALA A 95 -17.52 7.37 14.13
C ALA A 95 -16.27 7.85 14.88
N SER A 96 -15.60 6.95 15.61
CA SER A 96 -14.36 7.23 16.34
C SER A 96 -13.12 6.97 15.50
N HIS A 97 -13.19 6.03 14.54
CA HIS A 97 -12.09 5.55 13.72
C HIS A 97 -12.44 5.61 12.23
N PRO A 98 -12.57 6.82 11.64
CA PRO A 98 -13.04 6.97 10.25
C PRO A 98 -12.05 6.46 9.20
N THR A 99 -10.79 6.27 9.55
CA THR A 99 -9.73 5.83 8.63
C THR A 99 -8.88 4.72 9.20
N ALA A 100 -8.42 3.83 8.32
CA ALA A 100 -7.30 2.92 8.56
C ALA A 100 -6.14 3.36 7.66
N THR A 101 -4.90 3.31 8.16
CA THR A 101 -3.73 3.78 7.42
C THR A 101 -2.61 2.76 7.46
N PHE A 102 -1.87 2.65 6.35
CA PHE A 102 -0.62 1.92 6.30
C PHE A 102 0.50 2.86 5.84
N ARG A 103 1.65 2.83 6.54
CA ARG A 103 2.85 3.57 6.16
C ARG A 103 4.05 2.62 6.18
N SER A 104 4.70 2.45 5.04
CA SER A 104 5.91 1.63 4.96
C SER A 104 7.09 2.29 5.67
N ARG A 105 7.98 1.45 6.20
CA ARG A 105 9.26 1.82 6.81
C ARG A 105 10.45 1.29 6.02
N SER A 106 10.30 0.10 5.43
CA SER A 106 11.37 -0.52 4.63
C SER A 106 10.81 -1.46 3.59
N TRP A 107 11.56 -1.63 2.51
CA TRP A 107 11.29 -2.56 1.42
C TRP A 107 12.49 -3.48 1.26
N GLN A 108 12.29 -4.79 1.32
CA GLN A 108 13.35 -5.78 1.16
C GLN A 108 12.97 -6.76 0.05
N PRO A 109 13.82 -6.97 -0.97
CA PRO A 109 13.55 -7.98 -1.99
C PRO A 109 13.36 -9.36 -1.36
N SER A 110 12.31 -10.09 -1.79
CA SER A 110 12.03 -11.46 -1.34
C SER A 110 11.92 -12.47 -2.49
N GLY A 111 12.32 -12.07 -3.69
CA GLY A 111 12.33 -12.90 -4.91
C GLY A 111 11.12 -12.68 -5.80
N ASP A 112 11.24 -13.04 -7.08
CA ASP A 112 10.17 -13.04 -8.09
C ASP A 112 9.35 -11.74 -8.20
N GLY A 113 10.02 -10.58 -8.08
CA GLY A 113 9.36 -9.27 -8.12
C GLY A 113 8.49 -8.98 -6.88
N THR A 114 8.68 -9.75 -5.81
CA THR A 114 8.02 -9.55 -4.52
C THR A 114 8.96 -8.89 -3.53
N TYR A 115 8.42 -8.05 -2.66
CA TYR A 115 9.12 -7.33 -1.61
C TYR A 115 8.45 -7.58 -0.27
N ALA A 116 9.23 -7.86 0.76
CA ALA A 116 8.78 -7.81 2.14
C ALA A 116 8.76 -6.33 2.59
N VAL A 117 7.57 -5.76 2.67
CA VAL A 117 7.39 -4.36 3.06
C VAL A 117 7.02 -4.30 4.53
N THR A 118 7.94 -3.84 5.35
CA THR A 118 7.68 -3.57 6.77
C THR A 118 7.05 -2.20 6.92
N GLY A 119 5.98 -2.10 7.70
CA GLY A 119 5.30 -0.83 7.92
C GLY A 119 4.29 -0.89 9.07
N ASP A 120 3.75 0.28 9.42
CA ASP A 120 2.76 0.45 10.47
C ASP A 120 1.36 0.44 9.87
N LEU A 121 0.54 -0.51 10.30
CA LEU A 121 -0.91 -0.51 10.09
C LEU A 121 -1.59 0.07 11.31
N THR A 122 -2.28 1.19 11.14
CA THR A 122 -3.20 1.75 12.15
C THR A 122 -4.62 1.42 11.72
N LEU A 123 -5.33 0.67 12.55
CA LEU A 123 -6.70 0.22 12.32
C LEU A 123 -7.44 0.24 13.65
N HIS A 124 -8.66 0.80 13.67
CA HIS A 124 -9.48 0.91 14.89
C HIS A 124 -8.71 1.55 16.07
N GLY A 125 -7.90 2.59 15.78
CA GLY A 125 -7.08 3.30 16.76
C GLY A 125 -5.84 2.56 17.27
N VAL A 126 -5.60 1.31 16.85
CA VAL A 126 -4.43 0.51 17.24
C VAL A 126 -3.42 0.47 16.11
N THR A 127 -2.16 0.76 16.41
CA THR A 127 -1.05 0.68 15.47
C THR A 127 -0.23 -0.59 15.70
N ARG A 128 0.03 -1.34 14.64
CA ARG A 128 0.91 -2.52 14.67
C ARG A 128 1.85 -2.53 13.49
N GLU A 129 3.08 -2.93 13.75
CA GLU A 129 4.03 -3.23 12.69
C GLU A 129 3.66 -4.55 12.02
N LEU A 130 3.64 -4.55 10.70
CA LEU A 130 3.41 -5.72 9.86
C LEU A 130 4.52 -5.84 8.81
N VAL A 131 4.77 -7.07 8.38
CA VAL A 131 5.54 -7.36 7.17
C VAL A 131 4.56 -7.85 6.11
N VAL A 132 4.37 -7.05 5.08
CA VAL A 132 3.40 -7.30 4.00
C VAL A 132 4.15 -7.72 2.74
N PRO A 133 3.86 -8.90 2.16
CA PRO A 133 4.41 -9.28 0.87
C PRO A 133 3.74 -8.45 -0.23
N VAL A 134 4.52 -7.60 -0.90
CA VAL A 134 4.06 -6.73 -2.00
C VAL A 134 4.71 -7.16 -3.29
N ARG A 135 3.90 -7.54 -4.27
CA ARG A 135 4.35 -7.92 -5.61
C ARG A 135 4.24 -6.73 -6.55
N TYR A 136 5.30 -6.44 -7.26
CA TYR A 136 5.30 -5.51 -8.39
C TYR A 136 4.73 -6.20 -9.62
N LEU A 137 3.69 -5.64 -10.22
CA LEU A 137 3.01 -6.19 -11.39
C LEU A 137 3.53 -5.60 -12.71
N GLY A 138 4.24 -4.47 -12.63
CA GLY A 138 4.82 -3.82 -13.80
C GLY A 138 4.46 -2.35 -13.92
N ARG A 139 4.97 -1.77 -15.01
CA ARG A 139 4.74 -0.38 -15.43
C ARG A 139 4.31 -0.40 -16.89
N THR A 140 3.36 0.45 -17.24
CA THR A 140 2.86 0.57 -18.61
C THR A 140 2.45 2.00 -18.93
N GLU A 141 2.27 2.30 -20.20
CA GLU A 141 1.61 3.50 -20.68
C GLU A 141 0.11 3.20 -20.83
N GLY A 142 -0.71 3.99 -20.20
CA GLY A 142 -2.16 3.94 -20.27
C GLY A 142 -2.72 4.94 -21.28
N ASN A 143 -4.04 5.17 -21.21
CA ASN A 143 -4.71 6.12 -22.08
C ASN A 143 -4.17 7.55 -21.93
N ARG A 144 -4.08 8.29 -23.03
CA ARG A 144 -3.65 9.70 -23.10
C ARG A 144 -2.25 9.96 -22.53
N GLY A 145 -1.34 8.98 -22.67
CA GLY A 145 0.04 9.11 -22.21
C GLY A 145 0.21 9.03 -20.68
N ALA A 146 -0.80 8.57 -19.95
CA ALA A 146 -0.66 8.35 -18.51
C ALA A 146 0.32 7.20 -18.24
N VAL A 147 1.28 7.39 -17.37
CA VAL A 147 2.16 6.32 -16.91
C VAL A 147 1.53 5.66 -15.68
N LEU A 148 1.38 4.33 -15.75
CA LEU A 148 0.74 3.52 -14.72
C LEU A 148 1.71 2.52 -14.13
N THR A 149 1.51 2.18 -12.86
CA THR A 149 2.22 1.09 -12.18
C THR A 149 1.23 0.24 -11.39
N GLY A 150 1.46 -1.08 -11.37
CA GLY A 150 0.59 -2.05 -10.71
C GLY A 150 1.28 -2.75 -9.55
N TRP A 151 0.53 -2.95 -8.45
CA TRP A 151 1.00 -3.60 -7.23
C TRP A 151 -0.08 -4.47 -6.62
N GLN A 152 0.34 -5.57 -6.00
CA GLN A 152 -0.56 -6.47 -5.30
C GLN A 152 0.05 -6.90 -3.97
N ALA A 153 -0.79 -6.99 -2.94
CA ALA A 153 -0.42 -7.61 -1.68
C ALA A 153 -1.50 -8.62 -1.26
N ALA A 154 -1.08 -9.75 -0.69
CA ALA A 154 -1.97 -10.75 -0.11
C ALA A 154 -1.39 -11.20 1.23
N PHE A 155 -2.15 -10.98 2.31
CA PHE A 155 -1.69 -11.28 3.68
C PHE A 155 -2.87 -11.51 4.62
N THR A 156 -2.59 -11.97 5.82
CA THR A 156 -3.60 -12.23 6.86
C THR A 156 -3.27 -11.42 8.12
N ILE A 157 -4.31 -10.90 8.77
CA ILE A 157 -4.23 -10.27 10.08
C ILE A 157 -5.24 -10.93 11.02
N ASN A 158 -5.02 -10.81 12.32
CA ASN A 158 -6.04 -11.15 13.32
C ASN A 158 -6.80 -9.89 13.72
N ARG A 159 -8.13 -9.90 13.55
CA ARG A 159 -8.99 -8.77 13.91
C ARG A 159 -8.90 -8.39 15.40
N SER A 160 -8.67 -9.39 16.26
CA SER A 160 -8.47 -9.19 17.70
C SER A 160 -7.24 -8.35 18.02
N TRP A 161 -6.21 -8.34 17.18
CA TRP A 161 -5.04 -7.48 17.37
C TRP A 161 -5.38 -5.99 17.37
N PHE A 162 -6.48 -5.63 16.71
CA PHE A 162 -6.97 -4.26 16.57
C PHE A 162 -8.25 -4.00 17.37
N GLY A 163 -8.66 -4.95 18.22
CA GLY A 163 -9.86 -4.81 19.05
C GLY A 163 -11.17 -4.80 18.26
N ILE A 164 -11.17 -5.34 17.03
CA ILE A 164 -12.36 -5.36 16.16
C ILE A 164 -13.24 -6.57 16.51
N GLY A 165 -14.45 -6.29 16.97
CA GLY A 165 -15.42 -7.28 17.42
C GLY A 165 -14.99 -8.02 18.68
N LYS A 166 -15.94 -8.74 19.29
CA LYS A 166 -15.66 -9.58 20.46
C LYS A 166 -15.20 -10.98 20.05
N PRO A 167 -14.43 -11.68 20.89
CA PRO A 167 -14.15 -13.11 20.68
C PRO A 167 -15.46 -13.91 20.67
N GLU A 168 -15.75 -14.59 19.56
CA GLU A 168 -16.94 -15.42 19.40
C GLU A 168 -16.66 -16.59 18.45
N ARG A 169 -17.42 -17.68 18.62
CA ARG A 169 -17.22 -18.88 17.81
C ARG A 169 -17.70 -18.71 16.37
N SER A 170 -18.65 -17.80 16.16
CA SER A 170 -19.29 -17.59 14.85
C SER A 170 -18.38 -16.89 13.85
N ILE A 171 -17.49 -15.99 14.30
CA ILE A 171 -16.62 -15.19 13.44
C ILE A 171 -15.16 -15.52 13.73
N GLY A 172 -14.43 -15.92 12.68
CA GLY A 172 -13.01 -16.21 12.76
C GLY A 172 -12.20 -14.98 13.19
N ASP A 173 -11.06 -15.20 13.81
CA ASP A 173 -10.13 -14.13 14.15
C ASP A 173 -9.26 -13.71 12.97
N GLU A 174 -8.83 -14.70 12.18
CA GLU A 174 -8.04 -14.47 10.98
C GLU A 174 -8.89 -13.83 9.87
N VAL A 175 -8.38 -12.75 9.29
CA VAL A 175 -8.94 -12.04 8.16
C VAL A 175 -7.91 -12.02 7.04
N SER A 176 -8.20 -12.72 5.95
CA SER A 176 -7.36 -12.67 4.74
C SER A 176 -7.66 -11.40 3.96
N LEU A 177 -6.62 -10.73 3.49
CA LEU A 177 -6.69 -9.47 2.76
C LEU A 177 -6.00 -9.62 1.40
N ILE A 178 -6.61 -9.03 0.37
CA ILE A 178 -5.99 -8.82 -0.93
C ILE A 178 -6.12 -7.33 -1.26
N VAL A 179 -4.98 -6.71 -1.52
CA VAL A 179 -4.87 -5.32 -1.93
C VAL A 179 -4.36 -5.29 -3.36
N ASN A 180 -5.14 -4.71 -4.26
CA ASN A 180 -4.72 -4.46 -5.63
C ASN A 180 -4.65 -2.95 -5.83
N VAL A 181 -3.56 -2.49 -6.40
CA VAL A 181 -3.32 -1.07 -6.66
C VAL A 181 -2.89 -0.88 -8.09
N GLU A 182 -3.63 -0.05 -8.81
CA GLU A 182 -3.14 0.66 -9.98
C GLU A 182 -2.87 2.11 -9.56
N ALA A 183 -1.70 2.62 -9.89
CA ALA A 183 -1.33 3.98 -9.52
C ALA A 183 -0.80 4.74 -10.74
N ARG A 184 -1.16 6.02 -10.81
CA ARG A 184 -0.82 6.94 -11.89
C ARG A 184 0.31 7.86 -11.48
N LEU A 185 1.29 8.02 -12.37
CA LEU A 185 2.39 8.98 -12.19
C LEU A 185 1.85 10.40 -12.06
N LEU A 186 2.23 11.07 -10.99
CA LEU A 186 1.97 12.49 -10.82
C LEU A 186 3.01 13.33 -11.58
N PRO A 187 2.62 14.51 -12.09
CA PRO A 187 3.60 15.43 -12.65
C PRO A 187 4.62 15.82 -11.56
N PRO A 188 5.88 16.09 -11.94
CA PRO A 188 6.88 16.55 -10.99
C PRO A 188 6.41 17.84 -10.30
N PRO A 189 6.74 18.05 -9.02
CA PRO A 189 6.41 19.28 -8.33
C PRO A 189 7.02 20.47 -9.07
N PRO A 190 6.34 21.63 -9.08
CA PRO A 190 6.89 22.83 -9.71
C PRO A 190 8.23 23.19 -9.04
N PRO A 191 9.19 23.72 -9.80
CA PRO A 191 10.47 24.16 -9.25
C PRO A 191 10.23 25.15 -8.11
N GLN A 192 10.83 24.86 -6.95
CA GLN A 192 10.75 25.81 -5.83
C GLN A 192 11.48 27.09 -6.24
N ALA A 193 10.77 28.22 -6.20
CA ALA A 193 11.39 29.54 -6.37
C ALA A 193 12.45 29.72 -5.28
N ARG A 194 13.70 29.92 -5.71
CA ARG A 194 14.82 30.25 -4.81
C ARG A 194 14.74 31.72 -4.39
#